data_67db6883634c3ef44206db54296944bd
#
_entry.id   67db6883634c3ef44206db54296944bd
#
_cell.length_a   1.000
_cell.length_b   1.000
_cell.length_c   1.000
_cell.angle_alpha   90.00
_cell.angle_beta   90.00
_cell.angle_gamma   90.00
#
_symmetry.space_group_name_H-M   'P 1'
#
loop_
_entity.id
_entity.type
_entity.pdbx_description
1 polymer ?
#
loop_
_entity_poly.entity_id
_entity_poly.type
_entity_poly.pdbx_seq_one_letter_code
_entity_poly.pdbx_strand_id
1 'polypeptide(L)'
;MPINSETAAQYLTAAISAEVEYRNHTFRNGDELHKQVASVAHWLCGMSGKNSLLLAGGCGNGKTTFVYAMQNLVNHFGIKNQVTGLNFGISLYNAKDLANICKTHPKDWRSLMDKDILAIDDLGTEPREIIEYGNVLSPIIDLISYRYEHQLPTILTSNLTPQQISEVYGKRIGDRLKETTEIVPFLNGSYRG
;
A
#
# COMPACT_ATOMS: atom_id res chain seq x y z
N MET A 1 -12.83 1.17 9.23
CA MET A 1 -13.72 -0.01 9.13
C MET A 1 -14.81 0.08 10.18
N PRO A 2 -16.00 -0.56 10.00
CA PRO A 2 -17.12 -0.47 10.96
C PRO A 2 -16.97 -1.43 12.17
N ILE A 3 -15.76 -1.80 12.53
CA ILE A 3 -15.39 -2.66 13.65
C ILE A 3 -14.26 -2.01 14.46
N ASN A 4 -14.07 -2.46 15.70
CA ASN A 4 -12.96 -1.97 16.51
C ASN A 4 -11.61 -2.58 16.03
N SER A 5 -10.50 -1.98 16.44
CA SER A 5 -9.17 -2.39 15.97
C SER A 5 -8.75 -3.79 16.45
N GLU A 6 -9.23 -4.24 17.60
CA GLU A 6 -8.96 -5.60 18.10
C GLU A 6 -9.62 -6.66 17.22
N THR A 7 -10.90 -6.48 16.91
CA THR A 7 -11.62 -7.34 15.97
C THR A 7 -10.99 -7.27 14.57
N ALA A 8 -10.61 -6.07 14.09
CA ALA A 8 -9.92 -5.91 12.82
C ALA A 8 -8.58 -6.67 12.80
N ALA A 9 -7.83 -6.66 13.90
CA ALA A 9 -6.58 -7.41 14.04
C ALA A 9 -6.79 -8.93 13.97
N GLN A 10 -7.85 -9.46 14.59
CA GLN A 10 -8.20 -10.88 14.52
C GLN A 10 -8.53 -11.30 13.08
N TYR A 11 -9.39 -10.56 12.39
CA TYR A 11 -9.74 -10.83 11.00
C TYR A 11 -8.53 -10.69 10.07
N LEU A 12 -7.69 -9.66 10.28
CA LEU A 12 -6.48 -9.47 9.49
C LEU A 12 -5.49 -10.61 9.68
N THR A 13 -5.31 -11.10 10.91
CA THR A 13 -4.47 -12.27 11.19
C THR A 13 -4.99 -13.52 10.46
N ALA A 14 -6.29 -13.77 10.50
CA ALA A 14 -6.90 -14.88 9.79
C ALA A 14 -6.72 -14.74 8.25
N ALA A 15 -6.90 -13.54 7.71
CA ALA A 15 -6.71 -13.27 6.29
C ALA A 15 -5.24 -13.45 5.86
N ILE A 16 -4.27 -13.05 6.70
CA ILE A 16 -2.83 -13.28 6.45
C ILE A 16 -2.53 -14.78 6.47
N SER A 17 -3.06 -15.54 7.46
CA SER A 17 -2.86 -16.99 7.51
C SER A 17 -3.39 -17.66 6.24
N ALA A 18 -4.62 -17.33 5.83
CA ALA A 18 -5.22 -17.87 4.62
C ALA A 18 -4.40 -17.54 3.36
N GLU A 19 -3.86 -16.31 3.25
CA GLU A 19 -3.04 -15.89 2.11
C GLU A 19 -1.68 -16.61 2.08
N VAL A 20 -1.10 -16.87 3.25
CA VAL A 20 0.16 -17.64 3.39
C VAL A 20 -0.07 -19.10 2.99
N GLU A 21 -1.15 -19.72 3.48
CA GLU A 21 -1.51 -21.10 3.17
C GLU A 21 -1.88 -21.28 1.68
N TYR A 22 -2.62 -20.33 1.10
CA TYR A 22 -2.93 -20.31 -0.34
C TYR A 22 -1.66 -20.36 -1.21
N ARG A 23 -0.56 -19.78 -0.73
CA ARG A 23 0.75 -19.80 -1.41
C ARG A 23 1.61 -21.01 -1.05
N ASN A 24 1.06 -22.01 -0.38
CA ASN A 24 1.76 -23.20 0.09
C ASN A 24 2.94 -22.90 1.02
N HIS A 25 2.81 -21.85 1.86
CA HIS A 25 3.77 -21.54 2.91
C HIS A 25 3.20 -21.81 4.29
N THR A 26 4.08 -21.98 5.28
CA THR A 26 3.69 -22.16 6.68
C THR A 26 3.49 -20.81 7.36
N PHE A 27 2.30 -20.59 7.90
CA PHE A 27 2.02 -19.40 8.70
C PHE A 27 2.84 -19.43 10.01
N ARG A 28 3.52 -18.34 10.31
CA ARG A 28 4.32 -18.18 11.53
C ARG A 28 3.73 -17.02 12.33
N ASN A 29 3.17 -17.34 13.48
CA ASN A 29 2.62 -16.37 14.40
C ASN A 29 3.69 -15.99 15.43
N GLY A 30 4.10 -14.72 15.46
CA GLY A 30 5.14 -14.22 16.34
C GLY A 30 4.91 -12.75 16.71
N ASP A 31 5.67 -12.26 17.69
CA ASP A 31 5.51 -10.91 18.26
C ASP A 31 5.60 -9.79 17.22
N GLU A 32 6.49 -9.92 16.25
CA GLU A 32 6.61 -8.92 15.19
C GLU A 32 5.36 -8.88 14.30
N LEU A 33 4.80 -10.04 13.96
CA LEU A 33 3.53 -10.12 13.24
C LEU A 33 2.40 -9.45 14.03
N HIS A 34 2.31 -9.70 15.33
CA HIS A 34 1.29 -9.11 16.19
C HIS A 34 1.39 -7.57 16.20
N LYS A 35 2.60 -7.01 16.31
CA LYS A 35 2.81 -5.56 16.24
C LYS A 35 2.40 -4.97 14.90
N GLN A 36 2.79 -5.62 13.80
CA GLN A 36 2.44 -5.21 12.45
C GLN A 36 0.93 -5.26 12.22
N VAL A 37 0.28 -6.35 12.63
CA VAL A 37 -1.19 -6.52 12.55
C VAL A 37 -1.90 -5.45 13.37
N ALA A 38 -1.46 -5.20 14.60
CA ALA A 38 -2.07 -4.17 15.45
C ALA A 38 -1.98 -2.78 14.83
N SER A 39 -0.81 -2.40 14.28
CA SER A 39 -0.63 -1.11 13.61
C SER A 39 -1.49 -0.97 12.36
N VAL A 40 -1.53 -2.00 11.51
CA VAL A 40 -2.36 -2.00 10.30
C VAL A 40 -3.85 -1.99 10.64
N ALA A 41 -4.30 -2.75 11.62
CA ALA A 41 -5.70 -2.75 12.10
C ALA A 41 -6.10 -1.39 12.65
N HIS A 42 -5.22 -0.73 13.40
CA HIS A 42 -5.41 0.63 13.92
C HIS A 42 -5.61 1.63 12.76
N TRP A 43 -4.76 1.56 11.73
CA TRP A 43 -4.91 2.38 10.53
C TRP A 43 -6.21 2.07 9.77
N LEU A 44 -6.54 0.80 9.52
CA LEU A 44 -7.77 0.38 8.84
C LEU A 44 -9.04 0.87 9.54
N CYS A 45 -9.00 1.02 10.86
CA CYS A 45 -10.12 1.57 11.64
C CYS A 45 -10.14 3.11 11.69
N GLY A 46 -9.22 3.79 10.99
CA GLY A 46 -9.15 5.25 10.94
C GLY A 46 -8.64 5.90 12.24
N MET A 47 -7.96 5.15 13.09
CA MET A 47 -7.50 5.60 14.42
C MET A 47 -6.11 6.21 14.41
N SER A 48 -5.31 6.02 13.36
CA SER A 48 -3.92 6.52 13.26
C SER A 48 -3.84 8.03 12.98
N GLY A 49 -4.91 8.67 12.54
CA GLY A 49 -4.90 10.05 12.08
C GLY A 49 -4.18 10.28 10.75
N LYS A 50 -3.70 9.21 10.10
CA LYS A 50 -3.03 9.21 8.80
C LYS A 50 -3.92 8.51 7.77
N ASN A 51 -4.06 9.10 6.58
CA ASN A 51 -4.90 8.51 5.54
C ASN A 51 -4.17 7.46 4.69
N SER A 52 -2.85 7.42 4.73
CA SER A 52 -2.01 6.52 3.95
C SER A 52 -1.18 5.59 4.84
N LEU A 53 -0.64 4.51 4.26
CA LEU A 53 0.11 3.47 4.96
C LEU A 53 1.38 3.12 4.18
N LEU A 54 2.51 3.01 4.87
CA LEU A 54 3.77 2.50 4.31
C LEU A 54 4.21 1.25 5.07
N LEU A 55 4.27 0.12 4.38
CA LEU A 55 4.89 -1.11 4.87
C LEU A 55 6.35 -1.13 4.39
N ALA A 56 7.29 -0.83 5.28
CA ALA A 56 8.70 -0.69 4.95
C ALA A 56 9.55 -1.79 5.56
N GLY A 57 10.44 -2.42 4.78
CA GLY A 57 11.35 -3.45 5.28
C GLY A 57 11.92 -4.35 4.21
N GLY A 58 12.74 -5.32 4.59
CA GLY A 58 13.49 -6.18 3.69
C GLY A 58 12.65 -7.00 2.71
N CYS A 59 13.32 -7.64 1.76
CA CYS A 59 12.67 -8.50 0.78
C CYS A 59 12.15 -9.79 1.45
N GLY A 60 10.98 -10.28 1.02
CA GLY A 60 10.42 -11.56 1.45
C GLY A 60 9.81 -11.58 2.85
N ASN A 61 9.65 -10.44 3.51
CA ASN A 61 9.15 -10.36 4.88
C ASN A 61 7.61 -10.17 5.01
N GLY A 62 6.86 -10.36 3.93
CA GLY A 62 5.39 -10.48 3.97
C GLY A 62 4.60 -9.21 3.67
N LYS A 63 5.21 -8.08 3.29
CA LYS A 63 4.52 -6.80 3.00
C LYS A 63 3.38 -6.95 2.00
N THR A 64 3.65 -7.54 0.84
CA THR A 64 2.64 -7.78 -0.21
C THR A 64 1.53 -8.71 0.28
N THR A 65 1.86 -9.72 1.12
CA THR A 65 0.87 -10.60 1.76
C THR A 65 -0.10 -9.81 2.63
N PHE A 66 0.39 -8.83 3.39
CA PHE A 66 -0.46 -7.92 4.17
C PHE A 66 -1.41 -7.12 3.28
N VAL A 67 -0.95 -6.64 2.12
CA VAL A 67 -1.81 -5.90 1.18
C VAL A 67 -2.94 -6.79 0.65
N TYR A 68 -2.65 -8.03 0.26
CA TYR A 68 -3.69 -8.98 -0.16
C TYR A 68 -4.66 -9.30 0.98
N ALA A 69 -4.15 -9.50 2.20
CA ALA A 69 -5.01 -9.74 3.37
C ALA A 69 -5.92 -8.54 3.67
N MET A 70 -5.40 -7.30 3.57
CA MET A 70 -6.21 -6.08 3.70
C MET A 70 -7.27 -5.98 2.59
N GLN A 71 -6.92 -6.30 1.35
CA GLN A 71 -7.85 -6.31 0.22
C GLN A 71 -8.99 -7.32 0.47
N ASN A 72 -8.66 -8.54 0.88
CA ASN A 72 -9.65 -9.57 1.21
C ASN A 72 -10.56 -9.12 2.35
N LEU A 73 -10.00 -8.50 3.38
CA LEU A 73 -10.74 -8.00 4.53
C LEU A 73 -11.71 -6.87 4.14
N VAL A 74 -11.24 -5.87 3.40
CA VAL A 74 -12.08 -4.75 2.92
C VAL A 74 -13.22 -5.27 2.04
N ASN A 75 -12.93 -6.21 1.15
CA ASN A 75 -13.94 -6.83 0.28
C ASN A 75 -14.96 -7.65 1.09
N HIS A 76 -14.52 -8.37 2.12
CA HIS A 76 -15.40 -9.17 2.99
C HIS A 76 -16.44 -8.30 3.70
N PHE A 77 -16.04 -7.13 4.19
CA PHE A 77 -16.95 -6.21 4.87
C PHE A 77 -17.85 -5.41 3.91
N GLY A 78 -17.56 -5.38 2.62
CA GLY A 78 -18.40 -4.72 1.61
C GLY A 78 -18.72 -3.26 1.94
N ILE A 79 -17.76 -2.51 2.46
CA ILE A 79 -17.93 -1.11 2.87
C ILE A 79 -18.28 -0.28 1.64
N LYS A 80 -19.38 0.47 1.72
CA LYS A 80 -19.83 1.32 0.60
C LYS A 80 -19.26 2.72 0.69
N ASN A 81 -18.80 3.22 -0.44
CA ASN A 81 -18.53 4.63 -0.64
C ASN A 81 -19.87 5.39 -0.63
N GLN A 82 -20.01 6.33 0.28
CA GLN A 82 -21.28 7.08 0.47
C GLN A 82 -21.63 7.98 -0.72
N VAL A 83 -20.64 8.35 -1.53
CA VAL A 83 -20.84 9.23 -2.70
C VAL A 83 -21.23 8.42 -3.93
N THR A 84 -20.53 7.32 -4.20
CA THR A 84 -20.71 6.51 -5.41
C THR A 84 -21.69 5.35 -5.23
N GLY A 85 -21.97 4.93 -3.99
CA GLY A 85 -22.73 3.74 -3.66
C GLY A 85 -22.04 2.41 -3.96
N LEU A 86 -20.85 2.45 -4.57
CA LEU A 86 -20.03 1.27 -4.88
C LEU A 86 -19.28 0.80 -3.64
N ASN A 87 -18.88 -0.46 -3.62
CA ASN A 87 -18.04 -0.97 -2.54
C ASN A 87 -16.64 -0.37 -2.64
N PHE A 88 -16.09 0.08 -1.51
CA PHE A 88 -14.68 0.37 -1.39
C PHE A 88 -13.86 -0.89 -1.71
N GLY A 89 -12.78 -0.69 -2.45
CA GLY A 89 -11.84 -1.75 -2.75
C GLY A 89 -10.41 -1.23 -2.72
N ILE A 90 -9.46 -2.09 -2.38
CA ILE A 90 -8.04 -1.79 -2.52
C ILE A 90 -7.62 -2.25 -3.91
N SER A 91 -7.20 -1.30 -4.76
CA SER A 91 -6.64 -1.59 -6.08
C SER A 91 -5.13 -1.74 -5.96
N LEU A 92 -4.61 -2.95 -6.15
CA LEU A 92 -3.18 -3.26 -6.00
C LEU A 92 -2.49 -3.30 -7.36
N TYR A 93 -1.40 -2.55 -7.50
CA TYR A 93 -0.54 -2.53 -8.68
C TYR A 93 0.94 -2.54 -8.26
N ASN A 94 1.78 -3.23 -9.03
CA ASN A 94 3.22 -3.11 -8.88
C ASN A 94 3.70 -1.75 -9.43
N ALA A 95 4.71 -1.15 -8.80
CA ALA A 95 5.23 0.16 -9.20
C ALA A 95 5.72 0.19 -10.66
N LYS A 96 6.30 -0.91 -11.16
CA LYS A 96 6.74 -1.04 -12.57
C LYS A 96 5.54 -1.04 -13.53
N ASP A 97 4.46 -1.74 -13.15
CA ASP A 97 3.25 -1.79 -13.99
C ASP A 97 2.60 -0.42 -14.06
N LEU A 98 2.57 0.32 -12.96
CA LEU A 98 2.09 1.71 -12.93
C LEU A 98 2.87 2.62 -13.88
N ALA A 99 4.20 2.54 -13.86
CA ALA A 99 5.03 3.31 -14.78
C ALA A 99 4.73 2.95 -16.25
N ASN A 100 4.50 1.67 -16.54
CA ASN A 100 4.13 1.21 -17.89
C ASN A 100 2.72 1.69 -18.30
N ILE A 101 1.73 1.60 -17.42
CA ILE A 101 0.35 2.07 -17.67
C ILE A 101 0.34 3.56 -17.98
N CYS A 102 1.10 4.36 -17.23
CA CYS A 102 1.23 5.80 -17.46
C CYS A 102 1.65 6.08 -18.91
N LYS A 103 2.62 5.32 -19.43
CA LYS A 103 3.14 5.46 -20.79
C LYS A 103 2.20 4.95 -21.87
N THR A 104 1.56 3.79 -21.66
CA THR A 104 0.89 3.05 -22.75
C THR A 104 -0.63 3.23 -22.74
N HIS A 105 -1.22 3.59 -21.59
CA HIS A 105 -2.67 3.65 -21.39
C HIS A 105 -3.10 4.92 -20.62
N PRO A 106 -3.00 6.12 -21.22
CA PRO A 106 -3.27 7.39 -20.52
C PRO A 106 -4.68 7.51 -19.93
N LYS A 107 -5.69 6.85 -20.55
CA LYS A 107 -7.06 6.84 -20.02
C LYS A 107 -7.18 6.01 -18.76
N ASP A 108 -6.54 4.84 -18.73
CA ASP A 108 -6.51 3.95 -17.55
C ASP A 108 -5.71 4.58 -16.44
N TRP A 109 -4.62 5.28 -16.76
CA TRP A 109 -3.82 6.04 -15.83
C TRP A 109 -4.64 7.05 -15.03
N ARG A 110 -5.49 7.85 -15.70
CA ARG A 110 -6.37 8.81 -15.01
C ARG A 110 -7.36 8.10 -14.08
N SER A 111 -8.02 7.05 -14.54
CA SER A 111 -8.93 6.26 -13.72
C SER A 111 -8.24 5.62 -12.51
N LEU A 112 -6.96 5.28 -12.66
CA LEU A 112 -6.14 4.69 -11.62
C LEU A 112 -5.76 5.73 -10.55
N MET A 113 -5.45 6.95 -10.95
CA MET A 113 -5.14 8.05 -10.03
C MET A 113 -6.28 8.32 -9.04
N ASP A 114 -7.53 8.12 -9.46
CA ASP A 114 -8.77 8.39 -8.71
C ASP A 114 -9.31 7.17 -7.92
N LYS A 115 -8.59 6.05 -7.86
CA LYS A 115 -9.03 4.89 -7.06
C LYS A 115 -9.23 5.26 -5.60
N ASP A 116 -10.32 4.77 -4.98
CA ASP A 116 -10.64 5.03 -3.57
C ASP A 116 -9.44 4.71 -2.67
N ILE A 117 -8.90 3.49 -2.77
CA ILE A 117 -7.67 3.07 -2.09
C ILE A 117 -6.75 2.45 -3.13
N LEU A 118 -5.58 3.04 -3.32
CA LEU A 118 -4.56 2.50 -4.22
C LEU A 118 -3.40 1.93 -3.42
N ALA A 119 -3.06 0.68 -3.69
CA ALA A 119 -1.85 0.05 -3.18
C ALA A 119 -0.78 -0.01 -4.28
N ILE A 120 0.38 0.56 -3.99
CA ILE A 120 1.58 0.55 -4.84
C ILE A 120 2.58 -0.42 -4.23
N ASP A 121 2.77 -1.57 -4.87
CA ASP A 121 3.66 -2.61 -4.40
C ASP A 121 5.07 -2.44 -4.99
N ASP A 122 6.08 -2.76 -4.16
CA ASP A 122 7.50 -2.68 -4.51
C ASP A 122 7.97 -1.29 -4.98
N LEU A 123 7.49 -0.23 -4.30
CA LEU A 123 7.93 1.14 -4.54
C LEU A 123 9.47 1.24 -4.46
N GLY A 124 10.08 1.84 -5.49
CA GLY A 124 11.53 1.97 -5.64
C GLY A 124 12.14 0.99 -6.62
N THR A 125 11.34 0.12 -7.26
CA THR A 125 11.81 -0.85 -8.26
C THR A 125 11.54 -0.40 -9.70
N GLU A 126 10.68 0.57 -9.90
CA GLU A 126 10.32 1.13 -11.20
C GLU A 126 11.38 2.13 -11.72
N PRO A 127 11.39 2.42 -13.03
CA PRO A 127 12.17 3.54 -13.56
C PRO A 127 11.62 4.87 -13.01
N ARG A 128 12.51 5.74 -12.53
CA ARG A 128 12.14 7.06 -11.98
C ARG A 128 11.51 7.96 -13.02
N GLU A 129 12.01 7.87 -14.23
CA GLU A 129 11.60 8.68 -15.36
C GLU A 129 11.35 7.78 -16.57
N ILE A 130 10.35 8.11 -17.34
CA ILE A 130 10.04 7.50 -18.62
C ILE A 130 10.02 8.59 -19.70
N ILE A 131 10.45 8.23 -20.90
CA ILE A 131 10.40 9.15 -22.04
C ILE A 131 9.20 8.77 -22.92
N GLU A 132 8.33 9.74 -23.15
CA GLU A 132 7.18 9.60 -24.04
C GLU A 132 7.13 10.78 -25.01
N TYR A 133 7.27 10.52 -26.31
CA TYR A 133 7.27 11.54 -27.36
C TYR A 133 8.18 12.74 -27.08
N GLY A 134 9.36 12.48 -26.48
CA GLY A 134 10.34 13.52 -26.11
C GLY A 134 10.08 14.22 -24.77
N ASN A 135 9.00 13.93 -24.10
CA ASN A 135 8.71 14.42 -22.75
C ASN A 135 9.24 13.44 -21.69
N VAL A 136 9.82 13.98 -20.64
CA VAL A 136 10.23 13.23 -19.45
C VAL A 136 9.06 13.22 -18.46
N LEU A 137 8.58 12.02 -18.10
CA LEU A 137 7.52 11.83 -17.11
C LEU A 137 8.09 11.13 -15.87
N SER A 138 7.57 11.48 -14.72
CA SER A 138 7.92 10.86 -13.43
C SER A 138 6.66 10.22 -12.79
N PRO A 139 6.17 9.09 -13.31
CA PRO A 139 4.81 8.59 -13.04
C PRO A 139 4.50 8.43 -11.55
N ILE A 140 5.41 7.86 -10.79
CA ILE A 140 5.18 7.62 -9.34
C ILE A 140 5.20 8.93 -8.54
N ILE A 141 6.08 9.87 -8.89
CA ILE A 141 6.10 11.21 -8.27
C ILE A 141 4.79 11.94 -8.52
N ASP A 142 4.32 11.92 -9.77
CA ASP A 142 3.07 12.56 -10.17
C ASP A 142 1.86 11.90 -9.50
N LEU A 143 1.84 10.57 -9.45
CA LEU A 143 0.78 9.80 -8.80
C LEU A 143 0.69 10.09 -7.29
N ILE A 144 1.81 10.01 -6.57
CA ILE A 144 1.84 10.30 -5.13
C ILE A 144 1.46 11.77 -4.87
N SER A 145 1.93 12.69 -5.72
CA SER A 145 1.60 14.11 -5.61
C SER A 145 0.10 14.36 -5.79
N TYR A 146 -0.49 13.80 -6.84
CA TYR A 146 -1.91 13.89 -7.13
C TYR A 146 -2.75 13.35 -5.96
N ARG A 147 -2.44 12.15 -5.48
CA ARG A 147 -3.19 11.49 -4.41
C ARG A 147 -3.06 12.23 -3.08
N TYR A 148 -1.88 12.81 -2.79
CA TYR A 148 -1.69 13.69 -1.65
C TYR A 148 -2.60 14.94 -1.74
N GLU A 149 -2.62 15.62 -2.88
CA GLU A 149 -3.42 16.84 -3.09
C GLU A 149 -4.94 16.59 -2.99
N HIS A 150 -5.38 15.39 -3.40
CA HIS A 150 -6.79 14.97 -3.34
C HIS A 150 -7.13 14.18 -2.06
N GLN A 151 -6.19 14.07 -1.11
CA GLN A 151 -6.37 13.34 0.15
C GLN A 151 -6.83 11.88 -0.03
N LEU A 152 -6.38 11.23 -1.11
CA LEU A 152 -6.75 9.85 -1.44
C LEU A 152 -5.87 8.85 -0.69
N PRO A 153 -6.45 7.90 0.05
CA PRO A 153 -5.72 6.87 0.79
C PRO A 153 -4.80 6.03 -0.11
N THR A 154 -3.51 5.98 0.25
CA THR A 154 -2.51 5.22 -0.52
C THR A 154 -1.76 4.26 0.38
N ILE A 155 -1.69 2.99 -0.02
CA ILE A 155 -0.89 1.96 0.63
C ILE A 155 0.39 1.78 -0.19
N LEU A 156 1.53 1.82 0.47
CA LEU A 156 2.84 1.65 -0.16
C LEU A 156 3.54 0.45 0.46
N THR A 157 4.14 -0.41 -0.35
CA THR A 157 5.15 -1.34 0.13
C THR A 157 6.51 -0.97 -0.45
N SER A 158 7.57 -1.05 0.32
CA SER A 158 8.92 -0.73 -0.15
C SER A 158 9.99 -1.50 0.61
N ASN A 159 11.09 -1.79 -0.09
CA ASN A 159 12.32 -2.24 0.54
C ASN A 159 13.22 -1.06 0.97
N LEU A 160 12.84 0.14 0.63
CA LEU A 160 13.51 1.38 1.02
C LEU A 160 13.03 1.84 2.39
N THR A 161 13.91 2.43 3.15
CA THR A 161 13.54 3.19 4.35
C THR A 161 12.85 4.51 3.95
N PRO A 162 12.08 5.15 4.85
CA PRO A 162 11.49 6.47 4.57
C PRO A 162 12.52 7.52 4.14
N GLN A 163 13.75 7.47 4.69
CA GLN A 163 14.83 8.35 4.29
C GLN A 163 15.28 8.07 2.84
N GLN A 164 15.50 6.80 2.50
CA GLN A 164 15.86 6.41 1.13
C GLN A 164 14.75 6.76 0.12
N ILE A 165 13.47 6.66 0.50
CA ILE A 165 12.35 7.11 -0.34
C ILE A 165 12.48 8.62 -0.62
N SER A 166 12.80 9.44 0.40
CA SER A 166 13.03 10.87 0.23
C SER A 166 14.25 11.18 -0.68
N GLU A 167 15.31 10.37 -0.59
CA GLU A 167 16.48 10.48 -1.47
C GLU A 167 16.17 10.10 -2.92
N VAL A 168 15.34 9.05 -3.11
CA VAL A 168 14.96 8.54 -4.44
C VAL A 168 13.98 9.45 -5.15
N TYR A 169 12.91 9.88 -4.46
CA TYR A 169 11.78 10.62 -5.06
C TYR A 169 11.83 12.13 -4.81
N GLY A 170 12.84 12.59 -4.07
CA GLY A 170 13.00 13.98 -3.70
C GLY A 170 12.33 14.35 -2.37
N LYS A 171 12.90 15.37 -1.73
CA LYS A 171 12.48 15.84 -0.40
C LYS A 171 10.99 16.17 -0.32
N ARG A 172 10.42 16.76 -1.37
CA ARG A 172 8.99 17.12 -1.41
C ARG A 172 8.08 15.90 -1.26
N ILE A 173 8.41 14.78 -1.91
CA ILE A 173 7.66 13.52 -1.76
C ILE A 173 7.89 12.94 -0.37
N GLY A 174 9.12 12.95 0.13
CA GLY A 174 9.43 12.50 1.48
C GLY A 174 8.64 13.25 2.56
N ASP A 175 8.54 14.57 2.46
CA ASP A 175 7.78 15.40 3.40
C ASP A 175 6.27 15.10 3.33
N ARG A 176 5.71 14.97 2.13
CA ARG A 176 4.29 14.59 1.91
C ARG A 176 3.95 13.24 2.52
N LEU A 177 4.80 12.24 2.29
CA LEU A 177 4.62 10.90 2.85
C LEU A 177 4.74 10.92 4.38
N LYS A 178 5.68 11.67 4.95
CA LYS A 178 5.82 11.83 6.39
C LYS A 178 4.57 12.44 7.03
N GLU A 179 3.94 13.40 6.35
CA GLU A 179 2.72 14.05 6.82
C GLU A 179 1.52 13.10 6.83
N THR A 180 1.31 12.35 5.75
CA THR A 180 0.05 11.61 5.53
C THR A 180 0.12 10.13 5.82
N THR A 181 1.31 9.56 6.06
CA THR A 181 1.51 8.11 6.05
C THR A 181 1.83 7.55 7.44
N GLU A 182 1.08 6.55 7.86
CA GLU A 182 1.45 5.66 8.97
C GLU A 182 2.53 4.70 8.49
N ILE A 183 3.63 4.57 9.24
CA ILE A 183 4.75 3.71 8.87
C ILE A 183 4.75 2.46 9.73
N VAL A 184 4.63 1.31 9.09
CA VAL A 184 4.72 0.00 9.76
C VAL A 184 6.02 -0.69 9.32
N PRO A 185 7.00 -0.83 10.23
CA PRO A 185 8.25 -1.48 9.91
C PRO A 185 8.11 -3.00 9.85
N PHE A 186 8.70 -3.61 8.83
CA PHE A 186 8.82 -5.04 8.64
C PHE A 186 10.28 -5.46 8.89
N LEU A 187 10.62 -5.62 10.18
CA LEU A 187 11.98 -5.92 10.64
C LEU A 187 12.28 -7.42 10.74
N ASN A 188 11.27 -8.25 10.58
CA ASN A 188 11.40 -9.70 10.54
C ASN A 188 12.27 -10.16 9.36
N GLY A 189 12.91 -11.30 9.52
CA GLY A 189 13.63 -11.96 8.43
C GLY A 189 12.71 -12.40 7.28
N SER A 190 13.34 -12.82 6.17
CA SER A 190 12.60 -13.35 5.03
C SER A 190 11.82 -14.63 5.41
N TYR A 191 10.57 -14.73 4.94
CA TYR A 191 9.78 -15.97 5.01
C TYR A 191 10.02 -16.91 3.82
N ARG A 192 10.86 -16.49 2.87
CA ARG A 192 11.14 -17.27 1.64
C ARG A 192 12.25 -18.31 1.80
N GLY A 193 12.69 -18.57 3.03
CA GLY A 193 13.69 -19.59 3.35
C GLY A 193 15.11 -19.08 3.25
#